data_e2d38a6456759848435ec123fe0b236c
#
_entry.id   e2d38a6456759848435ec123fe0b236c
#
_cell.length_a   1.000
_cell.length_b   1.000
_cell.length_c   1.000
_cell.angle_alpha   90.00
_cell.angle_beta   90.00
_cell.angle_gamma   90.00
#
_symmetry.space_group_name_H-M   'P 1'
#
loop_
_entity.id
_entity.type
_entity.pdbx_description
1 polymer ?
#
loop_
_entity_poly.entity_id
_entity_poly.type
_entity_poly.pdbx_seq_one_letter_code
_entity_poly.pdbx_strand_id
1 'polypeptide(L)'
;MKKILPILFTLLAACSTATPHPTVAPTLPPSPTSAPTSVPVKTAEVAAPSPTSTLEAQAFRFSSVDGMPQVRIPAGVLHMGGYDVRAAPDEFPAHEVTLDAYWMDQLEVTTAMYALCVSAGACDLPQNPGTARIANYFGNPAFKDYPVIYVTWGQATTYCEWANRRLPTEAEWERAARGDDMRAFPWGEDKPDWRFANFNMLVTDTSRVGSYALGASPFGVLDMAGNVAEWTSDFYDFDFYLTSPLANPLGPETSSSLNRVVRGGSLGDAEINIRVSKRSSVRGSNMNAAPGSESYLGDFSPRIGFRCAEDE
;
A
#
# COMPACT_ATOMS: atom_id res chain seq x y z
N MET A 1 36.47 12.93 -48.63
CA MET A 1 37.07 14.12 -48.03
C MET A 1 36.04 15.24 -48.06
N LYS A 2 35.30 15.45 -46.94
CA LYS A 2 34.42 16.64 -46.76
C LYS A 2 34.79 17.26 -45.43
N LYS A 3 35.24 18.52 -45.52
CA LYS A 3 35.70 19.34 -44.38
C LYS A 3 34.49 19.84 -43.61
N ILE A 4 34.48 19.63 -42.30
CA ILE A 4 33.50 20.21 -41.38
C ILE A 4 34.12 21.46 -40.75
N LEU A 5 33.40 22.59 -40.91
CA LEU A 5 33.74 23.90 -40.40
C LEU A 5 33.11 24.08 -39.01
N PRO A 6 33.80 24.53 -37.97
CA PRO A 6 33.20 24.81 -36.68
C PRO A 6 32.55 26.20 -36.65
N ILE A 7 31.30 26.27 -36.19
CA ILE A 7 30.56 27.52 -35.91
C ILE A 7 30.88 27.95 -34.48
N LEU A 8 31.47 29.16 -34.42
CA LEU A 8 31.80 29.84 -33.16
C LEU A 8 30.58 30.64 -32.69
N PHE A 9 29.99 30.29 -31.54
CA PHE A 9 28.95 31.08 -30.89
C PHE A 9 29.60 32.06 -29.90
N THR A 10 29.49 33.34 -30.18
CA THR A 10 29.85 34.42 -29.28
C THR A 10 28.68 34.73 -28.32
N LEU A 11 28.90 34.54 -27.01
CA LEU A 11 28.01 35.01 -25.97
C LEU A 11 28.20 36.52 -25.74
N LEU A 12 27.15 37.29 -25.96
CA LEU A 12 27.04 38.68 -25.48
C LEU A 12 26.41 38.67 -24.10
N ALA A 13 27.17 39.07 -23.10
CA ALA A 13 26.72 39.38 -21.75
C ALA A 13 26.16 40.81 -21.71
N ALA A 14 24.86 40.94 -21.43
CA ALA A 14 24.25 42.27 -21.14
C ALA A 14 24.18 42.44 -19.63
N CYS A 15 25.00 43.40 -19.13
CA CYS A 15 24.89 43.91 -17.75
C CYS A 15 23.73 44.90 -17.67
N SER A 16 22.70 44.57 -16.89
CA SER A 16 21.64 45.52 -16.52
C SER A 16 21.85 46.00 -15.10
N THR A 17 22.14 47.29 -14.94
CA THR A 17 22.29 47.98 -13.65
C THR A 17 20.89 48.38 -13.16
N ALA A 18 20.44 47.80 -12.04
CA ALA A 18 19.22 48.25 -11.35
C ALA A 18 19.54 49.38 -10.36
N THR A 19 18.86 50.52 -10.52
CA THR A 19 18.84 51.63 -9.58
C THR A 19 17.90 51.35 -8.40
N PRO A 20 18.25 51.69 -7.16
CA PRO A 20 17.37 51.49 -6.02
C PRO A 20 16.30 52.57 -5.91
N HIS A 21 15.04 52.18 -5.78
CA HIS A 21 13.93 53.04 -5.40
C HIS A 21 13.88 53.24 -3.88
N PRO A 22 13.56 54.46 -3.38
CA PRO A 22 13.43 54.71 -1.95
C PRO A 22 12.13 54.12 -1.39
N THR A 23 12.28 53.32 -0.32
CA THR A 23 11.18 52.74 0.45
C THR A 23 10.54 53.83 1.33
N VAL A 24 9.26 54.11 1.09
CA VAL A 24 8.44 54.95 1.98
C VAL A 24 7.78 54.04 3.01
N ALA A 25 8.02 54.29 4.30
CA ALA A 25 7.40 53.59 5.42
C ALA A 25 5.92 53.99 5.55
N PRO A 26 4.98 53.08 5.78
CA PRO A 26 3.59 53.44 6.06
C PRO A 26 3.45 53.92 7.52
N THR A 27 2.89 55.10 7.71
CA THR A 27 2.44 55.65 8.99
C THR A 27 1.14 54.98 9.41
N LEU A 28 1.12 54.46 10.64
CA LEU A 28 -0.06 53.87 11.30
C LEU A 28 -1.05 55.00 11.73
N PRO A 29 -2.35 54.81 11.54
CA PRO A 29 -3.36 55.72 12.07
C PRO A 29 -3.58 55.50 13.59
N PRO A 30 -4.03 56.54 14.34
CA PRO A 30 -4.22 56.45 15.78
C PRO A 30 -5.43 55.60 16.15
N SER A 31 -5.25 54.80 17.19
CA SER A 31 -6.30 53.95 17.80
C SER A 31 -7.41 54.79 18.42
N PRO A 32 -8.70 54.46 18.18
CA PRO A 32 -9.79 55.07 18.94
C PRO A 32 -9.94 54.40 20.32
N THR A 33 -9.88 55.24 21.35
CA THR A 33 -10.19 54.86 22.73
C THR A 33 -11.73 54.73 22.85
N SER A 34 -12.25 53.55 23.06
CA SER A 34 -13.65 53.33 23.43
C SER A 34 -13.74 52.76 24.85
N ALA A 35 -14.60 53.38 25.65
CA ALA A 35 -14.91 53.00 27.02
C ALA A 35 -15.65 51.64 27.08
N PRO A 36 -15.52 50.85 28.19
CA PRO A 36 -16.16 49.56 28.30
C PRO A 36 -17.65 49.65 28.58
N THR A 37 -18.47 49.19 27.63
CA THR A 37 -19.88 48.91 27.88
C THR A 37 -20.01 47.47 28.41
N SER A 38 -20.51 47.33 29.62
CA SER A 38 -20.80 46.03 30.24
C SER A 38 -21.98 45.38 29.55
N VAL A 39 -21.75 44.28 28.86
CA VAL A 39 -22.73 43.36 28.32
C VAL A 39 -22.88 42.19 29.31
N PRO A 40 -24.11 41.73 29.67
CA PRO A 40 -24.29 40.62 30.58
C PRO A 40 -23.76 39.32 29.93
N VAL A 41 -22.84 38.65 30.63
CA VAL A 41 -22.31 37.36 30.27
C VAL A 41 -23.41 36.31 30.42
N LYS A 42 -23.94 35.83 29.30
CA LYS A 42 -24.76 34.61 29.27
C LYS A 42 -23.83 33.45 29.54
N THR A 43 -24.00 32.81 30.67
CA THR A 43 -23.23 31.59 31.03
C THR A 43 -23.46 30.54 29.94
N ALA A 44 -22.45 30.29 29.11
CA ALA A 44 -22.48 29.20 28.16
C ALA A 44 -22.39 27.90 28.98
N GLU A 45 -23.39 27.07 28.82
CA GLU A 45 -23.40 25.70 29.33
C GLU A 45 -22.21 24.96 28.67
N VAL A 46 -21.25 24.59 29.49
CA VAL A 46 -20.08 23.81 29.06
C VAL A 46 -20.62 22.46 28.61
N ALA A 47 -20.68 22.22 27.32
CA ALA A 47 -20.99 20.91 26.76
C ALA A 47 -20.01 19.89 27.39
N ALA A 48 -20.59 18.81 27.94
CA ALA A 48 -19.82 17.69 28.45
C ALA A 48 -18.82 17.23 27.35
N PRO A 49 -17.56 16.88 27.71
CA PRO A 49 -16.63 16.38 26.75
C PRO A 49 -17.23 15.13 26.09
N SER A 50 -17.25 15.12 24.75
CA SER A 50 -17.56 13.94 23.97
C SER A 50 -16.75 12.75 24.50
N PRO A 51 -17.29 11.53 24.55
CA PRO A 51 -16.56 10.40 25.03
C PRO A 51 -15.24 10.29 24.25
N THR A 52 -14.15 10.43 24.96
CA THR A 52 -12.81 10.11 24.46
C THR A 52 -12.88 8.66 24.01
N SER A 53 -12.76 8.42 22.71
CA SER A 53 -12.60 7.07 22.21
C SER A 53 -11.34 6.53 22.91
N THR A 54 -11.55 5.64 23.86
CA THR A 54 -10.48 4.81 24.39
C THR A 54 -9.89 4.08 23.17
N LEU A 55 -8.68 4.44 22.79
CA LEU A 55 -7.88 3.62 21.89
C LEU A 55 -7.83 2.24 22.54
N GLU A 56 -8.67 1.31 22.06
CA GLU A 56 -8.51 -0.10 22.41
C GLU A 56 -7.08 -0.46 22.03
N ALA A 57 -6.33 -1.00 23.00
CA ALA A 57 -4.98 -1.46 22.73
C ALA A 57 -5.06 -2.42 21.55
N GLN A 58 -4.35 -2.09 20.47
CA GLN A 58 -4.40 -2.87 19.25
C GLN A 58 -4.11 -4.33 19.56
N ALA A 59 -5.07 -5.21 19.28
CA ALA A 59 -4.90 -6.62 19.56
C ALA A 59 -3.87 -7.20 18.58
N PHE A 60 -2.95 -7.97 19.13
CA PHE A 60 -1.83 -8.58 18.41
C PHE A 60 -1.73 -10.05 18.83
N ARG A 61 -1.47 -10.93 17.87
CA ARG A 61 -1.24 -12.34 18.12
C ARG A 61 -0.21 -12.92 17.16
N PHE A 62 0.24 -14.14 17.41
CA PHE A 62 1.05 -14.91 16.47
C PHE A 62 0.24 -16.11 15.95
N SER A 63 0.32 -16.36 14.65
CA SER A 63 -0.18 -17.58 14.04
C SER A 63 0.55 -18.79 14.66
N SER A 64 -0.22 -19.81 15.04
CA SER A 64 0.32 -21.05 15.61
C SER A 64 0.94 -21.98 14.54
N VAL A 65 0.69 -21.70 13.25
CA VAL A 65 1.13 -22.56 12.14
C VAL A 65 2.52 -22.13 11.66
N ASP A 66 2.73 -20.86 11.42
CA ASP A 66 3.93 -20.32 10.78
C ASP A 66 4.65 -19.23 11.60
N GLY A 67 4.07 -18.83 12.76
CA GLY A 67 4.62 -17.80 13.61
C GLY A 67 4.43 -16.37 13.08
N MET A 68 3.61 -16.17 12.03
CA MET A 68 3.32 -14.85 11.49
C MET A 68 2.69 -13.95 12.56
N PRO A 69 3.26 -12.75 12.81
CA PRO A 69 2.60 -11.75 13.63
C PRO A 69 1.34 -11.23 12.92
N GLN A 70 0.23 -11.16 13.64
CA GLN A 70 -1.06 -10.71 13.11
C GLN A 70 -1.58 -9.54 13.93
N VAL A 71 -2.24 -8.61 13.25
CA VAL A 71 -2.84 -7.42 13.82
C VAL A 71 -4.35 -7.48 13.60
N ARG A 72 -5.14 -7.19 14.63
CA ARG A 72 -6.58 -7.08 14.50
C ARG A 72 -6.95 -5.76 13.84
N ILE A 73 -7.68 -5.82 12.75
CA ILE A 73 -8.30 -4.66 12.10
C ILE A 73 -9.75 -4.60 12.61
N PRO A 74 -10.15 -3.54 13.34
CA PRO A 74 -11.50 -3.46 13.89
C PRO A 74 -12.53 -3.28 12.78
N ALA A 75 -13.76 -3.71 13.02
CA ALA A 75 -14.88 -3.39 12.13
C ALA A 75 -15.03 -1.88 11.95
N GLY A 76 -15.43 -1.43 10.76
CA GLY A 76 -15.61 -0.01 10.50
C GLY A 76 -15.76 0.34 9.04
N VAL A 77 -15.81 1.64 8.77
CA VAL A 77 -15.98 2.18 7.41
C VAL A 77 -14.61 2.42 6.79
N LEU A 78 -14.44 1.99 5.55
CA LEU A 78 -13.32 2.33 4.68
C LEU A 78 -13.80 3.36 3.65
N HIS A 79 -13.07 4.44 3.50
CA HIS A 79 -13.17 5.34 2.35
C HIS A 79 -12.30 4.77 1.22
N MET A 80 -12.88 3.85 0.41
CA MET A 80 -12.17 3.09 -0.63
C MET A 80 -12.00 3.90 -1.91
N GLY A 81 -10.84 3.77 -2.55
CA GLY A 81 -10.57 4.39 -3.84
C GLY A 81 -9.74 5.67 -3.78
N GLY A 82 -9.67 6.38 -4.91
CA GLY A 82 -8.86 7.58 -5.08
C GLY A 82 -9.61 8.86 -4.77
N TYR A 83 -8.99 9.78 -4.01
CA TYR A 83 -9.60 11.04 -3.58
C TYR A 83 -8.91 12.28 -4.16
N ASP A 84 -7.84 12.12 -4.92
CA ASP A 84 -7.06 13.25 -5.44
C ASP A 84 -6.71 13.09 -6.93
N VAL A 85 -6.07 14.12 -7.49
CA VAL A 85 -5.69 14.19 -8.90
C VAL A 85 -4.64 13.16 -9.32
N ARG A 86 -4.02 12.46 -8.38
CA ARG A 86 -3.04 11.39 -8.63
C ARG A 86 -3.72 10.06 -8.92
N ALA A 87 -5.02 9.93 -8.57
CA ALA A 87 -5.76 8.69 -8.73
C ALA A 87 -5.95 8.33 -10.21
N ALA A 88 -5.76 7.06 -10.52
CA ALA A 88 -6.03 6.51 -11.85
C ALA A 88 -7.55 6.31 -12.06
N PRO A 89 -8.02 6.25 -13.32
CA PRO A 89 -9.46 6.12 -13.59
C PRO A 89 -10.13 4.92 -12.93
N ASP A 90 -9.42 3.79 -12.75
CA ASP A 90 -9.91 2.58 -12.11
C ASP A 90 -9.96 2.65 -10.57
N GLU A 91 -9.46 3.75 -9.99
CA GLU A 91 -9.57 4.07 -8.57
C GLU A 91 -10.86 4.86 -8.26
N PHE A 92 -11.70 5.15 -9.27
CA PHE A 92 -12.96 5.90 -9.16
C PHE A 92 -14.20 5.04 -9.44
N PRO A 93 -15.38 5.42 -8.88
CA PRO A 93 -15.56 6.45 -7.88
C PRO A 93 -15.01 6.04 -6.53
N ALA A 94 -14.47 7.00 -5.78
CA ALA A 94 -14.25 6.78 -4.36
C ALA A 94 -15.60 6.59 -3.65
N HIS A 95 -15.68 5.61 -2.75
CA HIS A 95 -16.92 5.21 -2.10
C HIS A 95 -16.67 4.65 -0.70
N GLU A 96 -17.73 4.60 0.10
CA GLU A 96 -17.65 4.02 1.44
C GLU A 96 -18.03 2.54 1.42
N VAL A 97 -17.24 1.73 2.12
CA VAL A 97 -17.49 0.30 2.38
C VAL A 97 -17.41 0.04 3.86
N THR A 98 -18.34 -0.74 4.39
CA THR A 98 -18.28 -1.25 5.75
C THR A 98 -17.62 -2.62 5.75
N LEU A 99 -16.66 -2.83 6.62
CA LEU A 99 -15.98 -4.10 6.81
C LEU A 99 -16.18 -4.60 8.24
N ASP A 100 -16.41 -5.89 8.38
CA ASP A 100 -16.35 -6.60 9.65
C ASP A 100 -14.92 -6.60 10.19
N ALA A 101 -14.73 -6.97 11.46
CA ALA A 101 -13.40 -7.10 12.02
C ALA A 101 -12.72 -8.38 11.48
N TYR A 102 -11.40 -8.30 11.29
CA TYR A 102 -10.59 -9.40 10.79
C TYR A 102 -9.15 -9.28 11.32
N TRP A 103 -8.40 -10.36 11.20
CA TRP A 103 -6.96 -10.37 11.46
C TRP A 103 -6.21 -10.24 10.14
N MET A 104 -5.18 -9.39 10.13
CA MET A 104 -4.27 -9.20 8.99
C MET A 104 -2.86 -9.58 9.39
N ASP A 105 -2.15 -10.30 8.55
CA ASP A 105 -0.72 -10.51 8.71
C ASP A 105 -0.01 -9.15 8.76
N GLN A 106 0.81 -8.95 9.80
CA GLN A 106 1.52 -7.69 9.97
C GLN A 106 2.56 -7.46 8.86
N LEU A 107 3.11 -8.54 8.32
CA LEU A 107 4.21 -8.58 7.36
C LEU A 107 3.79 -9.33 6.10
N GLU A 108 4.54 -9.17 5.03
CA GLU A 108 4.53 -10.06 3.88
C GLU A 108 4.98 -11.47 4.30
N VAL A 109 4.43 -12.52 3.70
CA VAL A 109 4.87 -13.90 3.96
C VAL A 109 6.32 -14.05 3.54
N THR A 110 7.15 -14.56 4.47
CA THR A 110 8.59 -14.69 4.24
C THR A 110 8.96 -15.99 3.53
N THR A 111 10.18 -16.04 2.99
CA THR A 111 10.73 -17.27 2.38
C THR A 111 10.80 -18.42 3.40
N ALA A 112 11.11 -18.13 4.68
CA ALA A 112 11.14 -19.15 5.72
C ALA A 112 9.75 -19.69 6.04
N MET A 113 8.74 -18.83 6.16
CA MET A 113 7.37 -19.23 6.42
C MET A 113 6.81 -20.06 5.26
N TYR A 114 7.04 -19.62 4.02
CA TYR A 114 6.63 -20.39 2.84
C TYR A 114 7.33 -21.75 2.76
N ALA A 115 8.61 -21.83 3.15
CA ALA A 115 9.34 -23.09 3.20
C ALA A 115 8.75 -24.10 4.22
N LEU A 116 8.08 -23.64 5.29
CA LEU A 116 7.35 -24.53 6.19
C LEU A 116 6.21 -25.24 5.46
N CYS A 117 5.43 -24.50 4.67
CA CYS A 117 4.34 -25.07 3.87
C CYS A 117 4.86 -26.08 2.83
N VAL A 118 5.95 -25.75 2.13
CA VAL A 118 6.61 -26.67 1.19
C VAL A 118 7.09 -27.92 1.91
N SER A 119 7.72 -27.77 3.07
CA SER A 119 8.21 -28.92 3.88
C SER A 119 7.10 -29.80 4.42
N ALA A 120 5.92 -29.23 4.67
CA ALA A 120 4.71 -29.96 5.04
C ALA A 120 4.07 -30.70 3.84
N GLY A 121 4.56 -30.48 2.63
CA GLY A 121 4.01 -31.05 1.40
C GLY A 121 2.68 -30.44 0.95
N ALA A 122 2.31 -29.29 1.50
CA ALA A 122 1.07 -28.59 1.17
C ALA A 122 1.24 -27.53 0.06
N CYS A 123 2.43 -26.95 -0.08
CA CYS A 123 2.74 -25.98 -1.11
C CYS A 123 3.79 -26.49 -2.09
N ASP A 124 3.65 -26.09 -3.35
CA ASP A 124 4.71 -26.25 -4.35
C ASP A 124 5.80 -25.20 -4.14
N LEU A 125 7.01 -25.49 -4.65
CA LEU A 125 8.10 -24.51 -4.68
C LEU A 125 7.70 -23.27 -5.46
N PRO A 126 8.23 -22.08 -5.11
CA PRO A 126 8.11 -20.87 -5.96
C PRO A 126 8.60 -21.18 -7.38
N GLN A 127 8.02 -20.51 -8.39
CA GLN A 127 8.31 -20.75 -9.81
C GLN A 127 9.77 -20.44 -10.18
N ASN A 128 10.47 -19.65 -9.36
CA ASN A 128 11.90 -19.37 -9.49
C ASN A 128 12.53 -19.26 -8.09
N PRO A 129 13.62 -19.97 -7.80
CA PRO A 129 14.29 -19.91 -6.49
C PRO A 129 15.17 -18.68 -6.28
N GLY A 130 15.41 -17.87 -7.30
CA GLY A 130 16.28 -16.70 -7.27
C GLY A 130 15.55 -15.37 -7.42
N THR A 131 16.32 -14.29 -7.43
CA THR A 131 15.93 -12.96 -7.89
C THR A 131 16.71 -12.61 -9.17
N ALA A 132 16.53 -11.41 -9.70
CA ALA A 132 17.34 -10.93 -10.83
C ALA A 132 18.86 -10.86 -10.49
N ARG A 133 19.23 -10.84 -9.20
CA ARG A 133 20.60 -10.65 -8.71
C ARG A 133 21.10 -11.79 -7.83
N ILE A 134 20.23 -12.56 -7.22
CA ILE A 134 20.53 -13.58 -6.22
C ILE A 134 19.99 -14.91 -6.73
N ALA A 135 20.90 -15.79 -7.20
CA ALA A 135 20.51 -17.07 -7.79
C ALA A 135 19.82 -18.03 -6.80
N ASN A 136 20.22 -17.99 -5.54
CA ASN A 136 19.69 -18.83 -4.46
C ASN A 136 19.08 -17.92 -3.38
N TYR A 137 17.87 -17.46 -3.63
CA TYR A 137 17.13 -16.60 -2.70
C TYR A 137 16.19 -17.45 -1.81
N PHE A 138 15.32 -18.25 -2.43
CA PHE A 138 14.46 -19.17 -1.70
C PHE A 138 15.27 -20.34 -1.11
N GLY A 139 15.03 -20.67 0.15
CA GLY A 139 15.75 -21.72 0.87
C GLY A 139 17.13 -21.30 1.40
N ASN A 140 17.60 -20.09 1.12
CA ASN A 140 18.85 -19.58 1.66
C ASN A 140 18.62 -18.91 3.03
N PRO A 141 19.30 -19.35 4.11
CA PRO A 141 19.11 -18.77 5.45
C PRO A 141 19.36 -17.25 5.53
N ALA A 142 20.17 -16.69 4.64
CA ALA A 142 20.43 -15.25 4.60
C ALA A 142 19.20 -14.44 4.22
N PHE A 143 18.25 -15.02 3.50
CA PHE A 143 17.03 -14.40 3.01
C PHE A 143 15.76 -14.94 3.69
N LYS A 144 15.91 -15.66 4.79
CA LYS A 144 14.79 -16.30 5.50
C LYS A 144 13.67 -15.33 5.91
N ASP A 145 14.02 -14.08 6.21
CA ASP A 145 13.12 -13.01 6.66
C ASP A 145 12.78 -12.02 5.53
N TYR A 146 12.98 -12.39 4.28
CA TYR A 146 12.61 -11.61 3.10
C TYR A 146 11.32 -12.14 2.49
N PRO A 147 10.54 -11.32 1.75
CA PRO A 147 9.26 -11.76 1.21
C PRO A 147 9.44 -12.93 0.23
N VAL A 148 8.54 -13.90 0.25
CA VAL A 148 8.50 -14.89 -0.81
C VAL A 148 8.02 -14.23 -2.10
N ILE A 149 8.69 -14.52 -3.21
CA ILE A 149 8.41 -13.99 -4.55
C ILE A 149 8.32 -15.13 -5.57
N TYR A 150 7.93 -14.81 -6.81
CA TYR A 150 7.69 -15.80 -7.86
C TYR A 150 6.64 -16.85 -7.47
N VAL A 151 5.65 -16.44 -6.69
CA VAL A 151 4.47 -17.24 -6.37
C VAL A 151 3.28 -16.79 -7.20
N THR A 152 2.54 -17.74 -7.73
CA THR A 152 1.28 -17.49 -8.43
C THR A 152 0.18 -17.17 -7.41
N TRP A 153 -0.95 -16.63 -7.90
CA TRP A 153 -2.13 -16.41 -7.06
C TRP A 153 -2.62 -17.71 -6.39
N GLY A 154 -2.64 -18.81 -7.14
CA GLY A 154 -3.03 -20.13 -6.59
C GLY A 154 -2.09 -20.63 -5.52
N GLN A 155 -0.77 -20.45 -5.68
CA GLN A 155 0.22 -20.80 -4.66
C GLN A 155 0.05 -19.94 -3.40
N ALA A 156 -0.22 -18.64 -3.55
CA ALA A 156 -0.49 -17.74 -2.42
C ALA A 156 -1.77 -18.16 -1.66
N THR A 157 -2.83 -18.49 -2.40
CA THR A 157 -4.09 -19.00 -1.82
C THR A 157 -3.85 -20.31 -1.04
N THR A 158 -3.17 -21.27 -1.65
CA THR A 158 -2.85 -22.57 -1.01
C THR A 158 -2.04 -22.38 0.28
N TYR A 159 -1.08 -21.45 0.29
CA TYR A 159 -0.34 -21.15 1.50
C TYR A 159 -1.23 -20.59 2.61
N CYS A 160 -2.06 -19.58 2.29
CA CYS A 160 -2.94 -18.99 3.29
C CYS A 160 -3.93 -20.04 3.86
N GLU A 161 -4.50 -20.91 3.02
CA GLU A 161 -5.37 -22.00 3.44
C GLU A 161 -4.64 -23.00 4.35
N TRP A 162 -3.39 -23.40 3.99
CA TRP A 162 -2.56 -24.25 4.83
C TRP A 162 -2.30 -23.64 6.21
N ALA A 163 -2.16 -22.33 6.24
CA ALA A 163 -1.94 -21.57 7.48
C ALA A 163 -3.25 -21.24 8.24
N ASN A 164 -4.39 -21.85 7.85
CA ASN A 164 -5.75 -21.58 8.36
C ASN A 164 -6.20 -20.11 8.16
N ARG A 165 -5.81 -19.52 7.06
CA ARG A 165 -6.11 -18.15 6.66
C ARG A 165 -6.56 -18.11 5.20
N ARG A 166 -6.81 -16.92 4.68
CA ARG A 166 -7.14 -16.68 3.28
C ARG A 166 -6.37 -15.46 2.77
N LEU A 167 -6.35 -15.25 1.46
CA LEU A 167 -5.92 -13.94 0.95
C LEU A 167 -6.90 -12.86 1.41
N PRO A 168 -6.43 -11.63 1.71
CA PRO A 168 -7.32 -10.52 1.99
C PRO A 168 -8.13 -10.15 0.75
N THR A 169 -9.34 -9.61 0.93
CA THR A 169 -10.02 -8.89 -0.15
C THR A 169 -9.29 -7.59 -0.45
N GLU A 170 -9.54 -7.02 -1.62
CA GLU A 170 -9.00 -5.69 -2.00
C GLU A 170 -9.39 -4.62 -0.97
N ALA A 171 -10.64 -4.65 -0.51
CA ALA A 171 -11.15 -3.70 0.48
C ALA A 171 -10.49 -3.88 1.86
N GLU A 172 -10.31 -5.10 2.31
CA GLU A 172 -9.59 -5.40 3.56
C GLU A 172 -8.13 -4.93 3.48
N TRP A 173 -7.46 -5.22 2.36
CA TRP A 173 -6.10 -4.78 2.14
C TRP A 173 -6.00 -3.25 2.22
N GLU A 174 -6.90 -2.53 1.51
CA GLU A 174 -6.88 -1.06 1.50
C GLU A 174 -7.18 -0.49 2.88
N ARG A 175 -8.15 -1.06 3.64
CA ARG A 175 -8.43 -0.62 5.01
C ARG A 175 -7.23 -0.83 5.94
N ALA A 176 -6.58 -1.99 5.87
CA ALA A 176 -5.39 -2.28 6.67
C ALA A 176 -4.25 -1.29 6.39
N ALA A 177 -4.11 -0.84 5.14
CA ALA A 177 -3.12 0.13 4.71
C ALA A 177 -3.49 1.57 5.05
N ARG A 178 -4.76 1.97 4.81
CA ARG A 178 -5.24 3.35 4.89
C ARG A 178 -5.66 3.76 6.30
N GLY A 179 -6.28 2.85 7.05
CA GLY A 179 -6.98 3.21 8.29
C GLY A 179 -8.35 3.82 8.05
N ASP A 180 -8.74 4.76 8.91
CA ASP A 180 -10.07 5.36 8.94
C ASP A 180 -10.13 6.74 8.24
N ASP A 181 -9.05 7.18 7.61
CA ASP A 181 -8.96 8.47 6.92
C ASP A 181 -8.68 8.30 5.39
N MET A 182 -8.41 9.39 4.67
CA MET A 182 -8.22 9.39 3.23
C MET A 182 -6.75 9.56 2.82
N ARG A 183 -5.81 9.13 3.67
CA ARG A 183 -4.36 9.25 3.42
C ARG A 183 -3.90 8.58 2.12
N ALA A 184 -2.87 9.16 1.51
CA ALA A 184 -2.31 8.64 0.26
C ALA A 184 -1.37 7.46 0.48
N PHE A 185 -0.66 7.42 1.61
CA PHE A 185 0.30 6.36 1.95
C PHE A 185 -0.01 5.80 3.34
N PRO A 186 0.45 4.58 3.67
CA PRO A 186 0.18 3.98 4.98
C PRO A 186 0.58 4.88 6.16
N TRP A 187 1.66 5.62 6.05
CA TRP A 187 2.18 6.55 7.07
C TRP A 187 1.54 7.94 7.05
N GLY A 188 0.69 8.29 6.07
CA GLY A 188 0.02 9.59 5.95
C GLY A 188 0.26 10.26 4.60
N GLU A 189 0.46 11.59 4.61
CA GLU A 189 0.64 12.41 3.40
C GLU A 189 2.11 12.78 3.12
N ASP A 190 3.03 12.43 4.01
CA ASP A 190 4.44 12.72 3.83
C ASP A 190 4.97 12.05 2.56
N LYS A 191 5.76 12.81 1.80
CA LYS A 191 6.36 12.31 0.57
C LYS A 191 7.20 11.06 0.84
N PRO A 192 7.00 9.96 0.06
CA PRO A 192 7.78 8.75 0.20
C PRO A 192 9.29 8.98 0.07
N ASP A 193 10.05 8.37 0.98
CA ASP A 193 11.50 8.27 0.89
C ASP A 193 11.99 6.93 1.47
N TRP A 194 13.31 6.73 1.48
CA TRP A 194 13.97 5.50 1.94
C TRP A 194 13.68 5.12 3.41
N ARG A 195 13.12 6.01 4.22
CA ARG A 195 12.74 5.73 5.62
C ARG A 195 11.41 5.00 5.74
N PHE A 196 10.53 5.17 4.75
CA PHE A 196 9.16 4.70 4.79
C PHE A 196 8.94 3.41 4.01
N ALA A 197 9.67 3.20 2.90
CA ALA A 197 9.41 2.08 2.01
C ALA A 197 10.59 1.76 1.09
N ASN A 198 10.64 0.53 0.57
CA ASN A 198 11.50 0.14 -0.55
C ASN A 198 10.72 0.31 -1.87
N PHE A 199 11.01 1.36 -2.61
CA PHE A 199 10.36 1.70 -3.89
C PHE A 199 11.36 2.40 -4.82
N ASN A 200 11.00 2.65 -6.07
CA ASN A 200 11.79 3.37 -7.05
C ASN A 200 13.25 2.85 -7.15
N MET A 201 13.45 1.56 -6.95
CA MET A 201 14.77 0.91 -6.94
C MET A 201 15.75 1.50 -5.91
N LEU A 202 15.27 2.08 -4.81
CA LEU A 202 16.11 2.60 -3.71
C LEU A 202 16.99 1.50 -3.13
N VAL A 203 16.43 0.31 -2.96
CA VAL A 203 17.16 -0.93 -2.79
C VAL A 203 17.00 -1.74 -4.07
N THR A 204 18.08 -2.27 -4.59
CA THR A 204 18.10 -2.89 -5.92
C THR A 204 17.46 -4.28 -5.98
N ASP A 205 16.98 -4.78 -4.85
CA ASP A 205 16.27 -6.05 -4.66
C ASP A 205 15.22 -5.90 -3.53
N THR A 206 14.51 -6.97 -3.16
CA THR A 206 13.61 -6.96 -2.00
C THR A 206 14.36 -6.60 -0.72
N SER A 207 13.66 -6.04 0.23
CA SER A 207 14.15 -5.79 1.59
C SER A 207 13.62 -6.85 2.55
N ARG A 208 14.31 -7.04 3.66
CA ARG A 208 13.80 -7.81 4.78
C ARG A 208 12.45 -7.23 5.22
N VAL A 209 11.44 -8.07 5.43
CA VAL A 209 10.11 -7.63 5.86
C VAL A 209 10.19 -6.88 7.20
N GLY A 210 9.36 -5.87 7.40
CA GLY A 210 9.35 -5.04 8.61
C GLY A 210 10.53 -4.08 8.75
N SER A 211 11.34 -3.88 7.70
CA SER A 211 12.52 -2.98 7.79
C SER A 211 12.13 -1.50 7.88
N TYR A 212 10.92 -1.14 7.51
CA TYR A 212 10.47 0.25 7.39
C TYR A 212 9.42 0.59 8.45
N ALA A 213 9.81 0.61 9.72
CA ALA A 213 8.90 0.86 10.84
C ALA A 213 8.14 2.22 10.75
N LEU A 214 8.74 3.24 10.14
CA LEU A 214 8.08 4.53 9.89
C LEU A 214 7.04 4.45 8.78
N GLY A 215 7.06 3.40 7.97
CA GLY A 215 6.08 3.11 6.94
C GLY A 215 4.83 2.37 7.43
N ALA A 216 4.70 2.18 8.75
CA ALA A 216 3.56 1.48 9.34
C ALA A 216 2.22 2.18 9.03
N SER A 217 1.19 1.37 8.79
CA SER A 217 -0.18 1.85 8.70
C SER A 217 -0.72 2.28 10.07
N PRO A 218 -1.90 2.94 10.17
CA PRO A 218 -2.52 3.29 11.44
C PRO A 218 -2.77 2.09 12.36
N PHE A 219 -2.96 0.91 11.77
CA PHE A 219 -3.13 -0.33 12.49
C PHE A 219 -1.80 -1.06 12.78
N GLY A 220 -0.64 -0.49 12.42
CA GLY A 220 0.67 -1.09 12.64
C GLY A 220 1.02 -2.23 11.68
N VAL A 221 0.32 -2.34 10.55
CA VAL A 221 0.70 -3.24 9.45
C VAL A 221 1.87 -2.62 8.69
N LEU A 222 2.89 -3.41 8.36
CA LEU A 222 4.12 -2.96 7.75
C LEU A 222 4.20 -3.35 6.27
N ASP A 223 5.05 -2.67 5.52
CA ASP A 223 5.33 -2.92 4.10
C ASP A 223 4.09 -2.86 3.17
N MET A 224 3.04 -2.11 3.58
CA MET A 224 1.84 -1.89 2.77
C MET A 224 2.07 -0.94 1.58
N ALA A 225 3.31 -0.51 1.34
CA ALA A 225 3.72 0.31 0.21
C ALA A 225 5.14 -0.05 -0.20
N GLY A 226 5.35 -0.47 -1.44
CA GLY A 226 6.66 -0.90 -1.94
C GLY A 226 7.03 -2.32 -1.51
N ASN A 227 8.30 -2.65 -1.50
CA ASN A 227 8.89 -3.97 -1.34
C ASN A 227 8.36 -4.96 -2.39
N VAL A 228 7.27 -5.69 -2.13
CA VAL A 228 6.58 -6.48 -3.15
C VAL A 228 5.11 -6.07 -3.24
N ALA A 229 4.56 -6.05 -4.45
CA ALA A 229 3.12 -5.94 -4.63
C ALA A 229 2.46 -7.23 -4.12
N GLU A 230 1.22 -7.14 -3.66
CA GLU A 230 0.59 -8.24 -2.93
C GLU A 230 -0.68 -8.73 -3.61
N TRP A 231 -0.80 -10.05 -3.76
CA TRP A 231 -2.01 -10.69 -4.21
C TRP A 231 -3.17 -10.45 -3.24
N THR A 232 -4.34 -10.12 -3.78
CA THR A 232 -5.62 -10.17 -3.06
C THR A 232 -6.51 -11.27 -3.63
N SER A 233 -7.62 -11.57 -2.95
CA SER A 233 -8.57 -12.59 -3.39
C SER A 233 -9.37 -12.20 -4.63
N ASP A 234 -9.53 -10.89 -4.86
CA ASP A 234 -10.47 -10.32 -5.80
C ASP A 234 -10.05 -10.51 -7.26
N PHE A 235 -11.01 -10.82 -8.11
CA PHE A 235 -10.83 -10.57 -9.53
C PHE A 235 -10.77 -9.07 -9.80
N TYR A 236 -9.92 -8.69 -10.75
CA TYR A 236 -9.85 -7.30 -11.20
C TYR A 236 -10.92 -7.02 -12.26
N ASP A 237 -11.67 -5.96 -12.03
CA ASP A 237 -12.52 -5.29 -13.03
C ASP A 237 -12.29 -3.79 -12.91
N PHE A 238 -12.12 -3.14 -14.07
CA PHE A 238 -11.83 -1.71 -14.15
C PHE A 238 -12.96 -0.86 -13.56
N ASP A 239 -14.21 -1.26 -13.81
CA ASP A 239 -15.41 -0.51 -13.45
C ASP A 239 -16.06 -1.02 -12.15
N PHE A 240 -15.45 -1.97 -11.43
CA PHE A 240 -16.05 -2.60 -10.25
C PHE A 240 -16.51 -1.59 -9.19
N TYR A 241 -15.77 -0.51 -8.98
CA TYR A 241 -16.12 0.50 -7.98
C TYR A 241 -17.45 1.23 -8.24
N LEU A 242 -17.95 1.21 -9.50
CA LEU A 242 -19.29 1.71 -9.83
C LEU A 242 -20.43 0.87 -9.23
N THR A 243 -20.16 -0.39 -8.93
CA THR A 243 -21.18 -1.37 -8.50
C THR A 243 -20.78 -2.15 -7.24
N SER A 244 -19.67 -1.75 -6.61
CA SER A 244 -19.15 -2.41 -5.40
C SER A 244 -20.23 -2.49 -4.31
N PRO A 245 -20.42 -3.66 -3.68
CA PRO A 245 -21.27 -3.77 -2.49
C PRO A 245 -20.78 -2.84 -1.36
N LEU A 246 -21.74 -2.30 -0.59
CA LEU A 246 -21.42 -1.39 0.51
C LEU A 246 -20.91 -2.11 1.77
N ALA A 247 -20.98 -3.43 1.82
CA ALA A 247 -20.51 -4.22 2.96
C ALA A 247 -19.71 -5.42 2.49
N ASN A 248 -18.53 -5.60 3.05
CA ASN A 248 -17.62 -6.74 2.83
C ASN A 248 -17.51 -7.14 1.33
N PRO A 249 -17.15 -6.22 0.41
CA PRO A 249 -17.05 -6.55 -1.01
C PRO A 249 -15.96 -7.60 -1.26
N LEU A 250 -16.26 -8.56 -2.12
CA LEU A 250 -15.38 -9.69 -2.47
C LEU A 250 -14.82 -9.57 -3.90
N GLY A 251 -14.98 -8.39 -4.54
CA GLY A 251 -14.67 -8.23 -5.94
C GLY A 251 -15.75 -8.83 -6.87
N PRO A 252 -15.55 -8.79 -8.19
CA PRO A 252 -16.42 -9.44 -9.15
C PRO A 252 -16.42 -10.97 -8.96
N GLU A 253 -17.58 -11.61 -9.14
CA GLU A 253 -17.68 -13.09 -9.04
C GLU A 253 -16.86 -13.83 -10.12
N THR A 254 -16.69 -13.21 -11.27
CA THR A 254 -15.97 -13.78 -12.42
C THR A 254 -15.18 -12.73 -13.17
N SER A 255 -14.15 -13.18 -13.89
CA SER A 255 -13.39 -12.33 -14.82
C SER A 255 -13.02 -13.14 -16.07
N SER A 256 -13.29 -12.58 -17.24
CA SER A 256 -12.89 -13.20 -18.51
C SER A 256 -11.37 -13.22 -18.73
N SER A 257 -10.66 -12.27 -18.15
CA SER A 257 -9.19 -12.17 -18.21
C SER A 257 -8.50 -13.01 -17.13
N LEU A 258 -9.22 -13.47 -16.12
CA LEU A 258 -8.69 -14.10 -14.91
C LEU A 258 -7.70 -13.20 -14.13
N ASN A 259 -7.66 -11.91 -14.40
CA ASN A 259 -6.81 -11.00 -13.68
C ASN A 259 -7.27 -10.89 -12.22
N ARG A 260 -6.32 -10.94 -11.30
CA ARG A 260 -6.51 -10.70 -9.86
C ARG A 260 -5.94 -9.33 -9.50
N VAL A 261 -6.53 -8.71 -8.53
CA VAL A 261 -6.02 -7.46 -7.99
C VAL A 261 -4.71 -7.71 -7.27
N VAL A 262 -3.72 -6.81 -7.50
CA VAL A 262 -2.50 -6.70 -6.70
C VAL A 262 -2.37 -5.28 -6.16
N ARG A 263 -1.91 -5.14 -4.93
CA ARG A 263 -1.89 -3.88 -4.19
C ARG A 263 -0.50 -3.53 -3.68
N GLY A 264 -0.31 -2.29 -3.22
CA GLY A 264 0.89 -1.81 -2.55
C GLY A 264 2.00 -1.32 -3.48
N GLY A 265 2.03 -1.77 -4.72
CA GLY A 265 3.19 -1.55 -5.60
C GLY A 265 4.44 -2.26 -5.08
N SER A 266 5.55 -2.14 -5.78
CA SER A 266 6.77 -2.91 -5.50
C SER A 266 8.01 -2.03 -5.43
N LEU A 267 9.13 -2.65 -5.09
CA LEU A 267 10.46 -2.03 -5.09
C LEU A 267 10.82 -1.29 -6.39
N GLY A 268 10.24 -1.67 -7.51
CA GLY A 268 10.51 -1.06 -8.82
C GLY A 268 9.56 0.06 -9.21
N ASP A 269 8.52 0.29 -8.43
CA ASP A 269 7.47 1.24 -8.75
C ASP A 269 7.82 2.66 -8.29
N ALA A 270 7.33 3.65 -9.05
CA ALA A 270 7.45 5.06 -8.66
C ALA A 270 6.43 5.40 -7.56
N GLU A 271 6.67 6.51 -6.87
CA GLU A 271 5.84 7.08 -5.81
C GLU A 271 4.32 7.01 -6.09
N ILE A 272 3.92 7.33 -7.32
CA ILE A 272 2.51 7.35 -7.74
C ILE A 272 1.84 5.96 -7.65
N ASN A 273 2.62 4.88 -7.75
CA ASN A 273 2.15 3.50 -7.81
C ASN A 273 2.20 2.76 -6.46
N ILE A 274 2.74 3.38 -5.42
CA ILE A 274 2.77 2.81 -4.07
C ILE A 274 1.73 3.47 -3.12
N ARG A 275 0.78 4.24 -3.67
CA ARG A 275 -0.34 4.81 -2.91
C ARG A 275 -1.31 3.72 -2.45
N VAL A 276 -1.94 3.93 -1.31
CA VAL A 276 -2.89 2.95 -0.75
C VAL A 276 -4.09 2.70 -1.65
N SER A 277 -4.53 3.67 -2.47
CA SER A 277 -5.63 3.52 -3.43
C SER A 277 -5.21 2.86 -4.74
N LYS A 278 -3.90 2.78 -5.04
CA LYS A 278 -3.42 2.30 -6.35
C LYS A 278 -3.82 0.86 -6.58
N ARG A 279 -4.57 0.64 -7.67
CA ARG A 279 -4.97 -0.68 -8.16
C ARG A 279 -4.03 -1.14 -9.27
N SER A 280 -3.68 -2.39 -9.26
CA SER A 280 -2.98 -3.07 -10.36
C SER A 280 -3.56 -4.45 -10.54
N SER A 281 -3.28 -5.09 -11.68
CA SER A 281 -3.79 -6.44 -11.92
C SER A 281 -2.78 -7.31 -12.64
N VAL A 282 -2.79 -8.59 -12.30
CA VAL A 282 -1.95 -9.62 -12.91
C VAL A 282 -2.80 -10.87 -13.10
N ARG A 283 -2.57 -11.62 -14.18
CA ARG A 283 -3.34 -12.83 -14.46
C ARG A 283 -3.13 -13.85 -13.34
N GLY A 284 -4.22 -14.20 -12.67
CA GLY A 284 -4.24 -15.21 -11.61
C GLY A 284 -4.28 -16.64 -12.16
N SER A 285 -4.21 -17.62 -11.26
CA SER A 285 -4.35 -19.02 -11.58
C SER A 285 -5.78 -19.36 -12.00
N ASN A 286 -5.94 -20.22 -13.02
CA ASN A 286 -7.22 -20.80 -13.38
C ASN A 286 -7.36 -22.18 -12.73
N MET A 287 -7.94 -22.23 -11.54
CA MET A 287 -8.11 -23.45 -10.78
C MET A 287 -9.03 -24.49 -11.46
N ASN A 288 -9.75 -24.10 -12.52
CA ASN A 288 -10.59 -24.99 -13.35
C ASN A 288 -9.86 -25.57 -14.57
N ALA A 289 -8.64 -25.11 -14.85
CA ALA A 289 -7.84 -25.65 -15.95
C ALA A 289 -7.11 -26.94 -15.54
N ALA A 290 -6.54 -27.64 -16.51
CA ALA A 290 -5.76 -28.84 -16.22
C ALA A 290 -4.54 -28.49 -15.36
N PRO A 291 -4.31 -29.19 -14.23
CA PRO A 291 -3.15 -28.95 -13.37
C PRO A 291 -1.83 -28.96 -14.17
N GLY A 292 -0.97 -27.97 -13.91
CA GLY A 292 0.32 -27.83 -14.57
C GLY A 292 0.28 -27.17 -15.96
N SER A 293 -0.91 -26.85 -16.50
CA SER A 293 -1.00 -26.04 -17.72
C SER A 293 -0.61 -24.57 -17.45
N GLU A 294 -0.17 -23.84 -18.49
CA GLU A 294 0.14 -22.42 -18.35
C GLU A 294 -1.07 -21.59 -17.87
N SER A 295 -2.26 -21.94 -18.34
CA SER A 295 -3.50 -21.30 -17.90
C SER A 295 -3.83 -21.62 -16.43
N TYR A 296 -3.50 -22.83 -15.96
CA TYR A 296 -3.67 -23.21 -14.57
C TYR A 296 -2.78 -22.41 -13.64
N LEU A 297 -1.50 -22.27 -13.99
CA LEU A 297 -0.51 -21.60 -13.13
C LEU A 297 -0.78 -20.08 -12.97
N GLY A 298 -1.22 -19.40 -14.04
CA GLY A 298 -1.27 -17.95 -14.06
C GLY A 298 0.13 -17.31 -14.15
N ASP A 299 0.20 -16.01 -13.87
CA ASP A 299 1.46 -15.26 -13.92
C ASP A 299 2.12 -15.20 -12.54
N PHE A 300 3.42 -14.91 -12.54
CA PHE A 300 4.24 -14.72 -11.34
C PHE A 300 5.34 -13.69 -11.62
N SER A 301 5.92 -13.08 -10.58
CA SER A 301 6.89 -11.99 -10.74
C SER A 301 7.89 -11.97 -9.58
N PRO A 302 9.13 -11.48 -9.80
CA PRO A 302 10.08 -11.20 -8.72
C PRO A 302 9.66 -10.02 -7.84
N ARG A 303 8.53 -9.38 -8.16
CA ARG A 303 8.02 -8.19 -7.48
C ARG A 303 6.64 -8.40 -6.89
N ILE A 304 6.17 -9.63 -6.86
CA ILE A 304 4.85 -9.98 -6.31
C ILE A 304 5.04 -11.05 -5.25
N GLY A 305 4.53 -10.75 -4.07
CA GLY A 305 4.37 -11.62 -2.93
C GLY A 305 2.93 -11.60 -2.44
N PHE A 306 2.71 -11.80 -1.15
CA PHE A 306 1.39 -11.76 -0.54
C PHE A 306 1.47 -11.72 0.98
N ARG A 307 0.34 -11.41 1.59
CA ARG A 307 0.02 -11.63 3.01
C ARG A 307 -1.34 -12.28 3.15
N CYS A 308 -1.65 -12.84 4.31
CA CYS A 308 -2.93 -13.46 4.55
C CYS A 308 -3.78 -12.63 5.52
N ALA A 309 -5.09 -12.88 5.49
CA ALA A 309 -6.08 -12.42 6.44
C ALA A 309 -6.83 -13.60 7.04
N GLU A 310 -7.52 -13.40 8.16
CA GLU A 310 -8.33 -14.40 8.84
C GLU A 310 -9.57 -13.72 9.42
N ASP A 311 -10.72 -14.35 9.27
CA ASP A 311 -11.97 -13.84 9.85
C ASP A 311 -11.91 -13.91 11.39
N GLU A 312 -12.61 -12.97 12.06
CA GLU A 312 -12.66 -12.94 13.53
C GLU A 312 -13.58 -14.00 14.11
#